data_54c8de39e41f4d71e30cc6f328790203
#
_entry.id   54c8de39e41f4d71e30cc6f328790203
#
_cell.length_a   1.000
_cell.length_b   1.000
_cell.length_c   1.000
_cell.angle_alpha   90.00
_cell.angle_beta   90.00
_cell.angle_gamma   90.00
#
_symmetry.space_group_name_H-M   'P 1'
#
loop_
_entity.id
_entity.type
_entity.pdbx_description
1 polymer ?
#
loop_
_entity_poly.entity_id
_entity_poly.type
_entity_poly.pdbx_seq_one_letter_code
_entity_poly.pdbx_strand_id
1 'polypeptide(L)'
;QMFHVPIEKIAKGNPEYSLRQKGKVATLALGYQGGTAALIAMGALNMGLAEEELPDIVQRWRSANPRIRDLWYAVEQAALTTMQTAQPQGIYGLIFRYEGDLVYGQSFLTVQLPSGRKLFYPKPFLQENQFGKMAIHYYTVGQQTRKWEVASTYGGKMTENIVQAIARDCLAETLKSIDRMGLQVVFHVHDEVIIDAPVSITVDEICDLMAEPIPWAPGLILKGAGFESDYYMKD
;
A
#
# COMPACT_ATOMS: atom_id res chain seq x y z
N GLN A 1 18.41 -11.71 -0.70
CA GLN A 1 18.93 -10.82 -1.77
C GLN A 1 19.69 -9.61 -1.19
N MET A 2 19.09 -8.79 -0.30
CA MET A 2 19.73 -7.58 0.28
C MET A 2 20.97 -7.88 1.14
N PHE A 3 20.95 -8.97 1.89
CA PHE A 3 21.97 -9.31 2.89
C PHE A 3 22.79 -10.54 2.51
N HIS A 4 22.63 -11.09 1.31
CA HIS A 4 23.32 -12.31 0.82
C HIS A 4 23.18 -13.53 1.75
N VAL A 5 22.14 -13.57 2.56
CA VAL A 5 21.81 -14.69 3.46
C VAL A 5 20.63 -15.47 2.87
N PRO A 6 20.70 -16.79 2.81
CA PRO A 6 19.58 -17.65 2.42
C PRO A 6 18.38 -17.44 3.35
N ILE A 7 17.17 -17.41 2.79
CA ILE A 7 15.95 -17.09 3.55
C ILE A 7 15.67 -18.13 4.66
N GLU A 8 16.08 -19.36 4.44
CA GLU A 8 15.93 -20.49 5.38
C GLU A 8 16.70 -20.25 6.69
N LYS A 9 17.78 -19.45 6.64
CA LYS A 9 18.56 -19.07 7.82
C LYS A 9 17.88 -17.94 8.63
N ILE A 10 16.95 -17.19 8.01
CA ILE A 10 16.23 -16.09 8.67
C ILE A 10 14.98 -16.63 9.39
N ALA A 11 15.17 -17.67 10.19
CA ALA A 11 14.12 -18.31 10.97
C ALA A 11 14.22 -17.95 12.46
N LYS A 12 13.08 -17.95 13.16
CA LYS A 12 13.02 -17.69 14.61
C LYS A 12 13.93 -18.68 15.35
N GLY A 13 14.84 -18.16 16.19
CA GLY A 13 15.84 -18.96 16.91
C GLY A 13 17.25 -18.91 16.31
N ASN A 14 17.41 -18.48 15.06
CA ASN A 14 18.72 -18.33 14.43
C ASN A 14 19.32 -16.93 14.68
N PRO A 15 20.65 -16.77 14.72
CA PRO A 15 21.30 -15.46 14.85
C PRO A 15 20.89 -14.47 13.75
N GLU A 16 20.67 -14.97 12.53
CA GLU A 16 20.29 -14.19 11.36
C GLU A 16 18.85 -13.69 11.39
N TYR A 17 18.03 -14.11 12.37
CA TYR A 17 16.63 -13.66 12.49
C TYR A 17 16.48 -12.14 12.62
N SER A 18 17.48 -11.46 13.19
CA SER A 18 17.52 -9.99 13.25
C SER A 18 17.45 -9.32 11.87
N LEU A 19 17.94 -9.99 10.84
CA LEU A 19 17.86 -9.50 9.45
C LEU A 19 16.41 -9.41 8.92
N ARG A 20 15.47 -10.16 9.54
CA ARG A 20 14.04 -10.05 9.20
C ARG A 20 13.52 -8.63 9.43
N GLN A 21 13.87 -8.02 10.57
CA GLN A 21 13.43 -6.66 10.88
C GLN A 21 14.09 -5.64 9.95
N LYS A 22 15.38 -5.79 9.65
CA LYS A 22 16.08 -4.96 8.66
C LYS A 22 15.45 -5.07 7.28
N GLY A 23 15.10 -6.29 6.84
CA GLY A 23 14.39 -6.55 5.60
C GLY A 23 12.99 -5.91 5.55
N LYS A 24 12.25 -5.98 6.65
CA LYS A 24 10.92 -5.34 6.77
C LYS A 24 11.02 -3.82 6.60
N VAL A 25 11.95 -3.18 7.32
CA VAL A 25 12.20 -1.74 7.22
C VAL A 25 12.60 -1.34 5.80
N ALA A 26 13.53 -2.08 5.20
CA ALA A 26 13.96 -1.81 3.83
C ALA A 26 12.80 -1.95 2.82
N THR A 27 11.98 -2.98 2.95
CA THR A 27 10.82 -3.17 2.05
C THR A 27 9.79 -2.03 2.21
N LEU A 28 9.49 -1.61 3.43
CA LEU A 28 8.57 -0.50 3.69
C LEU A 28 9.11 0.84 3.18
N ALA A 29 10.40 1.12 3.43
CA ALA A 29 11.03 2.35 2.98
C ALA A 29 11.15 2.42 1.45
N LEU A 30 11.59 1.32 0.82
CA LEU A 30 11.94 1.29 -0.60
C LEU A 30 10.78 0.92 -1.51
N GLY A 31 9.76 0.22 -0.99
CA GLY A 31 8.59 -0.23 -1.77
C GLY A 31 7.80 0.89 -2.43
N TYR A 32 7.91 2.10 -1.90
CA TYR A 32 7.20 3.28 -2.36
C TYR A 32 8.14 4.41 -2.83
N GLN A 33 9.19 4.02 -3.55
CA GLN A 33 10.15 4.92 -4.19
C GLN A 33 11.08 5.67 -3.20
N GLY A 34 11.10 5.28 -1.91
CA GLY A 34 12.03 5.83 -0.94
C GLY A 34 13.49 5.56 -1.33
N GLY A 35 14.39 6.37 -0.78
CA GLY A 35 15.83 6.25 -0.92
C GLY A 35 16.53 6.15 0.44
N THR A 36 17.80 6.54 0.49
CA THR A 36 18.61 6.52 1.72
C THR A 36 17.97 7.32 2.86
N ALA A 37 17.44 8.50 2.57
CA ALA A 37 16.76 9.32 3.59
C ALA A 37 15.54 8.61 4.20
N ALA A 38 14.77 7.86 3.40
CA ALA A 38 13.64 7.07 3.91
C ALA A 38 14.12 5.90 4.81
N LEU A 39 15.22 5.23 4.46
CA LEU A 39 15.83 4.20 5.30
C LEU A 39 16.27 4.77 6.65
N ILE A 40 16.94 5.93 6.65
CA ILE A 40 17.38 6.63 7.86
C ILE A 40 16.17 6.99 8.73
N ALA A 41 15.16 7.62 8.15
CA ALA A 41 13.93 8.02 8.84
C ALA A 41 13.19 6.82 9.47
N MET A 42 13.29 5.63 8.88
CA MET A 42 12.72 4.39 9.41
C MET A 42 13.67 3.64 10.37
N GLY A 43 14.77 4.26 10.79
CA GLY A 43 15.64 3.76 11.84
C GLY A 43 16.73 2.78 11.36
N ALA A 44 17.10 2.79 10.09
CA ALA A 44 18.13 1.90 9.55
C ALA A 44 19.46 1.99 10.33
N LEU A 45 19.88 3.21 10.71
CA LEU A 45 21.10 3.43 11.49
C LEU A 45 20.99 2.83 12.90
N ASN A 46 19.82 2.95 13.54
CA ASN A 46 19.58 2.37 14.87
C ASN A 46 19.58 0.83 14.83
N MET A 47 19.41 0.24 13.65
CA MET A 47 19.50 -1.21 13.44
C MET A 47 20.91 -1.67 13.08
N GLY A 48 21.91 -0.77 13.16
CA GLY A 48 23.31 -1.08 12.92
C GLY A 48 23.67 -1.20 11.43
N LEU A 49 22.96 -0.51 10.53
CA LEU A 49 23.41 -0.30 9.14
C LEU A 49 24.26 0.97 9.10
N ALA A 50 25.41 0.91 8.44
CA ALA A 50 26.24 2.09 8.23
C ALA A 50 25.62 2.98 7.14
N GLU A 51 25.75 4.30 7.28
CA GLU A 51 25.16 5.24 6.33
C GLU A 51 25.74 5.06 4.91
N GLU A 52 27.02 4.71 4.82
CA GLU A 52 27.72 4.45 3.57
C GLU A 52 27.20 3.22 2.82
N GLU A 53 26.57 2.26 3.51
CA GLU A 53 25.97 1.06 2.91
C GLU A 53 24.60 1.32 2.30
N LEU A 54 23.89 2.38 2.74
CA LEU A 54 22.49 2.62 2.37
C LEU A 54 22.29 2.82 0.86
N PRO A 55 23.15 3.55 0.10
CA PRO A 55 23.00 3.71 -1.33
C PRO A 55 23.04 2.37 -2.09
N ASP A 56 23.95 1.47 -1.68
CA ASP A 56 24.08 0.15 -2.28
C ASP A 56 22.87 -0.75 -1.95
N ILE A 57 22.35 -0.69 -0.73
CA ILE A 57 21.11 -1.38 -0.34
C ILE A 57 19.94 -0.93 -1.21
N VAL A 58 19.78 0.39 -1.41
CA VAL A 58 18.73 0.95 -2.28
C VAL A 58 18.86 0.42 -3.70
N GLN A 59 20.06 0.45 -4.26
CA GLN A 59 20.30 -0.01 -5.63
C GLN A 59 20.03 -1.50 -5.79
N ARG A 60 20.53 -2.34 -4.87
CA ARG A 60 20.29 -3.79 -4.87
C ARG A 60 18.80 -4.11 -4.76
N TRP A 61 18.08 -3.42 -3.87
CA TRP A 61 16.65 -3.63 -3.73
C TRP A 61 15.88 -3.28 -5.02
N ARG A 62 16.17 -2.13 -5.63
CA ARG A 62 15.53 -1.70 -6.90
C ARG A 62 15.87 -2.64 -8.06
N SER A 63 17.08 -3.14 -8.13
CA SER A 63 17.48 -4.10 -9.15
C SER A 63 16.82 -5.47 -8.96
N ALA A 64 16.57 -5.87 -7.71
CA ALA A 64 15.87 -7.10 -7.38
C ALA A 64 14.34 -7.00 -7.58
N ASN A 65 13.80 -5.78 -7.62
CA ASN A 65 12.36 -5.52 -7.73
C ASN A 65 12.02 -4.58 -8.92
N PRO A 66 12.42 -4.92 -10.15
CA PRO A 66 12.24 -4.03 -11.30
C PRO A 66 10.77 -3.72 -11.59
N ARG A 67 9.87 -4.70 -11.42
CA ARG A 67 8.44 -4.51 -11.66
C ARG A 67 7.80 -3.50 -10.70
N ILE A 68 8.23 -3.47 -9.43
CA ILE A 68 7.75 -2.48 -8.45
C ILE A 68 8.25 -1.10 -8.84
N ARG A 69 9.53 -0.99 -9.19
CA ARG A 69 10.12 0.27 -9.68
C ARG A 69 9.37 0.80 -10.92
N ASP A 70 9.13 -0.07 -11.89
CA ASP A 70 8.48 0.31 -13.14
C ASP A 70 7.00 0.70 -12.90
N LEU A 71 6.34 0.09 -11.90
CA LEU A 71 5.00 0.49 -11.48
C LEU A 71 4.95 1.92 -10.98
N TRP A 72 5.91 2.39 -10.17
CA TRP A 72 5.92 3.78 -9.70
C TRP A 72 5.93 4.77 -10.86
N TYR A 73 6.80 4.54 -11.83
CA TYR A 73 6.92 5.42 -13.00
C TYR A 73 5.70 5.34 -13.92
N ALA A 74 5.13 4.15 -14.10
CA ALA A 74 3.92 3.99 -14.90
C ALA A 74 2.72 4.72 -14.25
N VAL A 75 2.55 4.62 -12.93
CA VAL A 75 1.52 5.33 -12.16
C VAL A 75 1.69 6.84 -12.28
N GLU A 76 2.92 7.35 -12.09
CA GLU A 76 3.22 8.77 -12.22
C GLU A 76 2.94 9.29 -13.64
N GLN A 77 3.40 8.56 -14.64
CA GLN A 77 3.20 8.94 -16.04
C GLN A 77 1.71 8.95 -16.41
N ALA A 78 0.95 7.94 -16.00
CA ALA A 78 -0.49 7.89 -16.28
C ALA A 78 -1.22 9.08 -15.63
N ALA A 79 -0.91 9.38 -14.37
CA ALA A 79 -1.50 10.51 -13.66
C ALA A 79 -1.13 11.86 -14.30
N LEU A 80 0.15 12.08 -14.63
CA LEU A 80 0.62 13.31 -15.31
C LEU A 80 -0.04 13.47 -16.69
N THR A 81 -0.07 12.40 -17.49
CA THR A 81 -0.72 12.43 -18.81
C THR A 81 -2.20 12.76 -18.69
N THR A 82 -2.91 12.16 -17.71
CA THR A 82 -4.31 12.50 -17.43
C THR A 82 -4.48 13.98 -17.12
N MET A 83 -3.62 14.54 -16.28
CA MET A 83 -3.68 15.96 -15.91
C MET A 83 -3.36 16.91 -17.08
N GLN A 84 -2.44 16.52 -17.96
CA GLN A 84 -2.03 17.31 -19.12
C GLN A 84 -3.04 17.30 -20.26
N THR A 85 -3.69 16.17 -20.47
CA THR A 85 -4.55 15.94 -21.64
C THR A 85 -6.04 15.94 -21.32
N ALA A 86 -6.42 15.84 -20.05
CA ALA A 86 -7.76 15.55 -19.54
C ALA A 86 -8.36 14.23 -20.09
N GLN A 87 -7.54 13.39 -20.73
CA GLN A 87 -7.98 12.10 -21.26
C GLN A 87 -7.71 10.98 -20.24
N PRO A 88 -8.63 10.02 -20.10
CA PRO A 88 -8.43 8.87 -19.22
C PRO A 88 -7.20 8.05 -19.61
N GLN A 89 -6.45 7.57 -18.60
CA GLN A 89 -5.32 6.66 -18.78
C GLN A 89 -5.57 5.36 -18.03
N GLY A 90 -5.37 4.22 -18.71
CA GLY A 90 -5.54 2.89 -18.11
C GLY A 90 -4.20 2.15 -18.01
N ILE A 91 -3.84 1.66 -16.82
CA ILE A 91 -2.65 0.81 -16.60
C ILE A 91 -2.94 -0.23 -15.52
N TYR A 92 -2.54 -1.48 -15.73
CA TYR A 92 -2.59 -2.55 -14.71
C TYR A 92 -3.92 -2.67 -13.96
N GLY A 93 -5.05 -2.48 -14.66
CA GLY A 93 -6.39 -2.49 -14.05
C GLY A 93 -6.78 -1.21 -13.30
N LEU A 94 -5.92 -0.20 -13.30
CA LEU A 94 -6.20 1.14 -12.76
C LEU A 94 -6.69 2.04 -13.88
N ILE A 95 -7.60 2.98 -13.58
CA ILE A 95 -8.04 4.00 -14.54
C ILE A 95 -7.94 5.38 -13.87
N PHE A 96 -7.10 6.23 -14.45
CA PHE A 96 -6.91 7.63 -14.05
C PHE A 96 -7.86 8.50 -14.85
N ARG A 97 -8.59 9.40 -14.18
CA ARG A 97 -9.47 10.39 -14.83
C ARG A 97 -9.36 11.74 -14.17
N TYR A 98 -9.43 12.79 -14.98
CA TYR A 98 -9.71 14.13 -14.49
C TYR A 98 -11.22 14.33 -14.53
N GLU A 99 -11.83 14.51 -13.35
CA GLU A 99 -13.27 14.73 -13.18
C GLU A 99 -13.45 16.14 -12.63
N GLY A 100 -14.22 16.96 -13.32
CA GLY A 100 -14.49 18.35 -12.91
C GLY A 100 -15.94 18.71 -13.09
N ASP A 101 -16.46 19.50 -12.15
CA ASP A 101 -17.77 20.12 -12.23
C ASP A 101 -17.56 21.63 -12.44
N LEU A 102 -17.93 22.11 -13.61
CA LEU A 102 -17.85 23.53 -13.98
C LEU A 102 -18.82 24.40 -13.19
N VAL A 103 -19.90 23.82 -12.68
CA VAL A 103 -20.96 24.56 -11.93
C VAL A 103 -20.50 24.86 -10.51
N TYR A 104 -19.89 23.88 -9.84
CA TYR A 104 -19.47 24.01 -8.44
C TYR A 104 -17.98 24.26 -8.28
N GLY A 105 -17.22 24.35 -9.38
CA GLY A 105 -15.76 24.57 -9.36
C GLY A 105 -14.99 23.47 -8.65
N GLN A 106 -15.57 22.26 -8.56
CA GLN A 106 -14.91 21.11 -7.97
C GLN A 106 -14.20 20.30 -9.04
N SER A 107 -12.97 19.93 -8.81
CA SER A 107 -12.21 19.06 -9.69
C SER A 107 -11.45 18.01 -8.90
N PHE A 108 -11.26 16.84 -9.51
CA PHE A 108 -10.56 15.71 -8.93
C PHE A 108 -9.69 15.02 -9.99
N LEU A 109 -8.49 14.66 -9.62
CA LEU A 109 -7.85 13.53 -10.24
C LEU A 109 -8.33 12.28 -9.50
N THR A 110 -8.96 11.35 -10.20
CA THR A 110 -9.44 10.10 -9.63
C THR A 110 -8.62 8.93 -10.12
N VAL A 111 -8.43 7.93 -9.27
CA VAL A 111 -7.84 6.64 -9.62
C VAL A 111 -8.85 5.56 -9.28
N GLN A 112 -9.48 4.98 -10.30
CA GLN A 112 -10.35 3.84 -10.13
C GLN A 112 -9.53 2.57 -9.96
N LEU A 113 -9.79 1.85 -8.88
CA LEU A 113 -9.15 0.58 -8.51
C LEU A 113 -9.82 -0.60 -9.22
N PRO A 114 -9.18 -1.78 -9.29
CA PRO A 114 -9.78 -2.98 -9.86
C PRO A 114 -11.12 -3.38 -9.21
N SER A 115 -11.32 -3.06 -7.93
CA SER A 115 -12.59 -3.25 -7.20
C SER A 115 -13.74 -2.35 -7.69
N GLY A 116 -13.44 -1.34 -8.52
CA GLY A 116 -14.37 -0.30 -8.95
C GLY A 116 -14.40 0.93 -8.04
N ARG A 117 -13.85 0.84 -6.82
CA ARG A 117 -13.72 1.99 -5.91
C ARG A 117 -12.72 3.01 -6.45
N LYS A 118 -12.86 4.28 -6.06
CA LYS A 118 -11.98 5.37 -6.51
C LYS A 118 -11.21 5.98 -5.34
N LEU A 119 -9.98 6.37 -5.61
CA LEU A 119 -9.22 7.35 -4.84
C LEU A 119 -9.43 8.73 -5.45
N PHE A 120 -9.44 9.77 -4.60
CA PHE A 120 -9.70 11.15 -5.01
C PHE A 120 -8.57 12.07 -4.56
N TYR A 121 -8.07 12.87 -5.49
CA TYR A 121 -7.11 13.95 -5.26
C TYR A 121 -7.79 15.29 -5.59
N PRO A 122 -8.29 16.03 -4.57
CA PRO A 122 -9.12 17.22 -4.78
C PRO A 122 -8.34 18.40 -5.35
N LYS A 123 -8.98 19.17 -6.24
CA LYS A 123 -8.43 20.38 -6.87
C LYS A 123 -7.01 20.19 -7.36
N PRO A 124 -6.75 19.19 -8.21
CA PRO A 124 -5.42 18.85 -8.68
C PRO A 124 -4.91 19.92 -9.65
N PHE A 125 -3.61 20.20 -9.59
CA PHE A 125 -2.93 21.09 -10.52
C PHE A 125 -1.48 20.65 -10.73
N LEU A 126 -0.88 21.09 -11.84
CA LEU A 126 0.50 20.79 -12.18
C LEU A 126 1.39 21.97 -11.77
N GLN A 127 2.47 21.68 -11.07
CA GLN A 127 3.48 22.66 -10.67
C GLN A 127 4.85 21.97 -10.57
N GLU A 128 5.92 22.69 -10.83
CA GLU A 128 7.27 22.20 -10.61
C GLU A 128 7.52 21.96 -9.12
N ASN A 129 8.12 20.82 -8.80
CA ASN A 129 8.58 20.52 -7.46
C ASN A 129 9.96 21.12 -7.17
N GLN A 130 10.46 20.95 -5.95
CA GLN A 130 11.78 21.45 -5.52
C GLN A 130 12.97 20.94 -6.34
N PHE A 131 12.76 19.94 -7.22
CA PHE A 131 13.78 19.37 -8.10
C PHE A 131 13.62 19.83 -9.56
N GLY A 132 12.77 20.84 -9.84
CA GLY A 132 12.50 21.35 -11.19
C GLY A 132 11.73 20.37 -12.08
N LYS A 133 11.03 19.37 -11.48
CA LYS A 133 10.22 18.43 -12.23
C LYS A 133 8.74 18.73 -12.05
N MET A 134 7.98 18.65 -13.13
CA MET A 134 6.53 18.75 -13.09
C MET A 134 5.95 17.67 -12.17
N ALA A 135 5.14 18.08 -11.20
CA ALA A 135 4.50 17.22 -10.22
C ALA A 135 3.03 17.58 -10.06
N ILE A 136 2.25 16.62 -9.59
CA ILE A 136 0.84 16.83 -9.26
C ILE A 136 0.74 17.33 -7.83
N HIS A 137 0.08 18.48 -7.67
CA HIS A 137 -0.31 19.06 -6.40
C HIS A 137 -1.81 18.96 -6.24
N TYR A 138 -2.27 18.80 -5.02
CA TYR A 138 -3.69 18.66 -4.69
C TYR A 138 -3.96 19.15 -3.27
N TYR A 139 -5.20 19.40 -2.93
CA TYR A 139 -5.59 19.82 -1.59
C TYR A 139 -5.92 18.60 -0.72
N THR A 140 -5.48 18.64 0.52
CA THR A 140 -5.72 17.59 1.52
C THR A 140 -5.69 18.14 2.93
N VAL A 141 -6.14 17.36 3.90
CA VAL A 141 -5.96 17.69 5.32
C VAL A 141 -4.56 17.24 5.76
N GLY A 142 -3.73 18.19 6.17
CA GLY A 142 -2.39 17.91 6.68
C GLY A 142 -2.44 17.02 7.91
N GLN A 143 -1.62 15.97 7.94
CA GLN A 143 -1.60 15.00 9.06
C GLN A 143 -1.18 15.63 10.39
N GLN A 144 -0.23 16.55 10.35
CA GLN A 144 0.28 17.26 11.54
C GLN A 144 -0.52 18.53 11.83
N THR A 145 -0.78 19.33 10.80
CA THR A 145 -1.44 20.63 10.91
C THR A 145 -2.94 20.52 11.17
N ARG A 146 -3.56 19.40 10.74
CA ARG A 146 -5.03 19.19 10.72
C ARG A 146 -5.80 20.27 9.95
N LYS A 147 -5.10 21.03 9.10
CA LYS A 147 -5.65 22.08 8.26
C LYS A 147 -5.72 21.64 6.80
N TRP A 148 -6.61 22.28 6.06
CA TRP A 148 -6.69 22.12 4.61
C TRP A 148 -5.50 22.82 3.97
N GLU A 149 -4.64 22.07 3.29
CA GLU A 149 -3.37 22.53 2.74
C GLU A 149 -3.06 21.86 1.41
N VAL A 150 -2.12 22.42 0.67
CA VAL A 150 -1.62 21.83 -0.59
C VAL A 150 -0.53 20.82 -0.27
N ALA A 151 -0.65 19.64 -0.87
CA ALA A 151 0.39 18.62 -0.86
C ALA A 151 0.79 18.26 -2.30
N SER A 152 2.03 17.84 -2.48
CA SER A 152 2.49 17.25 -3.73
C SER A 152 2.45 15.72 -3.66
N THR A 153 2.29 15.08 -4.82
CA THR A 153 2.39 13.63 -4.94
C THR A 153 3.33 13.21 -6.06
N TYR A 154 3.74 11.97 -6.03
CA TYR A 154 4.65 11.34 -7.00
C TYR A 154 4.29 9.86 -7.13
N GLY A 155 4.88 9.16 -8.10
CA GLY A 155 4.52 7.77 -8.42
C GLY A 155 4.55 6.82 -7.24
N GLY A 156 5.59 6.88 -6.40
CA GLY A 156 5.71 6.05 -5.20
C GLY A 156 4.61 6.31 -4.18
N LYS A 157 4.27 7.58 -3.92
CA LYS A 157 3.20 7.94 -2.98
C LYS A 157 1.82 7.53 -3.49
N MET A 158 1.58 7.70 -4.78
CA MET A 158 0.33 7.24 -5.40
C MET A 158 0.25 5.71 -5.36
N THR A 159 1.36 5.01 -5.63
CA THR A 159 1.43 3.53 -5.53
C THR A 159 1.14 3.06 -4.10
N GLU A 160 1.68 3.72 -3.08
CA GLU A 160 1.35 3.44 -1.67
C GLU A 160 -0.17 3.52 -1.43
N ASN A 161 -0.79 4.64 -1.82
CA ASN A 161 -2.22 4.84 -1.65
C ASN A 161 -3.05 3.76 -2.38
N ILE A 162 -2.66 3.42 -3.61
CA ILE A 162 -3.32 2.40 -4.42
C ILE A 162 -3.22 1.02 -3.77
N VAL A 163 -2.02 0.61 -3.35
CA VAL A 163 -1.79 -0.71 -2.74
C VAL A 163 -2.53 -0.84 -1.42
N GLN A 164 -2.47 0.17 -0.55
CA GLN A 164 -3.22 0.17 0.71
C GLN A 164 -4.73 0.13 0.47
N ALA A 165 -5.22 0.85 -0.52
CA ALA A 165 -6.63 0.85 -0.87
C ALA A 165 -7.09 -0.52 -1.42
N ILE A 166 -6.30 -1.16 -2.27
CA ILE A 166 -6.57 -2.51 -2.77
C ILE A 166 -6.58 -3.53 -1.61
N ALA A 167 -5.62 -3.45 -0.69
CA ALA A 167 -5.59 -4.31 0.50
C ALA A 167 -6.87 -4.15 1.34
N ARG A 168 -7.34 -2.91 1.54
CA ARG A 168 -8.62 -2.63 2.21
C ARG A 168 -9.82 -3.19 1.44
N ASP A 169 -9.79 -3.17 0.11
CA ASP A 169 -10.84 -3.75 -0.72
C ASP A 169 -10.84 -5.29 -0.62
N CYS A 170 -9.67 -5.93 -0.50
CA CYS A 170 -9.58 -7.37 -0.22
C CYS A 170 -10.25 -7.73 1.10
N LEU A 171 -9.96 -7.02 2.18
CA LEU A 171 -10.63 -7.23 3.47
C LEU A 171 -12.14 -6.99 3.36
N ALA A 172 -12.60 -6.03 2.56
CA ALA A 172 -14.02 -5.78 2.35
C ALA A 172 -14.73 -6.97 1.67
N GLU A 173 -14.07 -7.68 0.76
CA GLU A 173 -14.63 -8.94 0.20
C GLU A 173 -14.73 -10.01 1.28
N THR A 174 -13.71 -10.20 2.10
CA THR A 174 -13.75 -11.12 3.25
C THR A 174 -14.91 -10.78 4.20
N LEU A 175 -15.07 -9.52 4.58
CA LEU A 175 -16.18 -9.08 5.44
C LEU A 175 -17.55 -9.44 4.86
N LYS A 176 -17.74 -9.27 3.54
CA LYS A 176 -18.97 -9.67 2.86
C LYS A 176 -19.19 -11.19 2.85
N SER A 177 -18.12 -11.97 2.73
CA SER A 177 -18.20 -13.43 2.79
C SER A 177 -18.56 -13.92 4.20
N ILE A 178 -17.98 -13.34 5.24
CA ILE A 178 -18.30 -13.62 6.66
C ILE A 178 -19.77 -13.29 6.95
N ASP A 179 -20.26 -12.14 6.49
CA ASP A 179 -21.66 -11.73 6.65
C ASP A 179 -22.64 -12.71 5.98
N ARG A 180 -22.30 -13.19 4.76
CA ARG A 180 -23.10 -14.23 4.07
C ARG A 180 -23.17 -15.57 4.81
N MET A 181 -22.16 -15.90 5.61
CA MET A 181 -22.18 -17.05 6.51
C MET A 181 -23.07 -16.82 7.73
N GLY A 182 -23.59 -15.63 7.94
CA GLY A 182 -24.36 -15.25 9.11
C GLY A 182 -23.53 -15.09 10.38
N LEU A 183 -22.21 -14.91 10.26
CA LEU A 183 -21.32 -14.70 11.39
C LEU A 183 -21.24 -13.21 11.76
N GLN A 184 -21.19 -12.94 13.06
CA GLN A 184 -21.14 -11.58 13.57
C GLN A 184 -19.71 -11.03 13.55
N VAL A 185 -19.45 -10.08 12.66
CA VAL A 185 -18.22 -9.27 12.71
C VAL A 185 -18.41 -8.21 13.81
N VAL A 186 -17.63 -8.30 14.87
CA VAL A 186 -17.67 -7.34 15.98
C VAL A 186 -16.99 -6.04 15.57
N PHE A 187 -15.79 -6.11 15.02
CA PHE A 187 -15.06 -5.01 14.40
C PHE A 187 -13.91 -5.54 13.54
N HIS A 188 -13.21 -4.66 12.86
CA HIS A 188 -11.99 -4.95 12.11
C HIS A 188 -10.93 -3.88 12.37
N VAL A 189 -9.66 -4.28 12.30
CA VAL A 189 -8.52 -3.37 12.46
C VAL A 189 -7.51 -3.66 11.35
N HIS A 190 -7.25 -2.67 10.48
CA HIS A 190 -6.34 -2.79 9.34
C HIS A 190 -6.63 -4.00 8.45
N ASP A 191 -5.94 -5.12 8.66
CA ASP A 191 -6.01 -6.40 7.95
C ASP A 191 -6.57 -7.53 8.83
N GLU A 192 -7.00 -7.23 10.04
CA GLU A 192 -7.63 -8.15 10.98
C GLU A 192 -9.15 -8.04 10.95
N VAL A 193 -9.83 -9.15 11.18
CA VAL A 193 -11.26 -9.22 11.45
C VAL A 193 -11.49 -9.94 12.77
N ILE A 194 -12.35 -9.38 13.60
CA ILE A 194 -12.75 -9.96 14.88
C ILE A 194 -14.19 -10.41 14.77
N ILE A 195 -14.41 -11.70 15.01
CA ILE A 195 -15.69 -12.37 14.83
C ILE A 195 -16.12 -12.97 16.16
N ASP A 196 -17.37 -12.73 16.55
CA ASP A 196 -18.04 -13.53 17.59
C ASP A 196 -18.75 -14.68 16.89
N ALA A 197 -18.22 -15.89 17.07
CA ALA A 197 -18.65 -17.06 16.34
C ALA A 197 -19.04 -18.22 17.27
N PRO A 198 -20.00 -19.08 16.86
CA PRO A 198 -20.28 -20.33 17.56
C PRO A 198 -19.01 -21.20 17.65
N VAL A 199 -18.88 -21.95 18.75
CA VAL A 199 -17.73 -22.86 19.01
C VAL A 199 -17.53 -23.90 17.89
N SER A 200 -18.54 -24.15 17.08
CA SER A 200 -18.47 -25.05 15.92
C SER A 200 -17.70 -24.47 14.73
N ILE A 201 -17.45 -23.18 14.69
CA ILE A 201 -16.68 -22.52 13.63
C ILE A 201 -15.22 -22.48 14.07
N THR A 202 -14.34 -23.02 13.25
CA THR A 202 -12.91 -23.09 13.52
C THR A 202 -12.14 -21.91 12.94
N VAL A 203 -10.96 -21.63 13.50
CA VAL A 203 -10.03 -20.63 12.95
C VAL A 203 -9.64 -20.96 11.51
N ASP A 204 -9.42 -22.25 11.21
CA ASP A 204 -9.03 -22.69 9.87
C ASP A 204 -10.11 -22.38 8.83
N GLU A 205 -11.40 -22.60 9.15
CA GLU A 205 -12.51 -22.26 8.26
C GLU A 205 -12.52 -20.74 7.92
N ILE A 206 -12.27 -19.89 8.90
CA ILE A 206 -12.19 -18.44 8.67
C ILE A 206 -10.93 -18.07 7.88
N CYS A 207 -9.80 -18.71 8.16
CA CYS A 207 -8.56 -18.51 7.40
C CYS A 207 -8.70 -18.91 5.94
N ASP A 208 -9.39 -20.04 5.67
CA ASP A 208 -9.68 -20.49 4.31
C ASP A 208 -10.61 -19.53 3.58
N LEU A 209 -11.63 -19.00 4.25
CA LEU A 209 -12.52 -17.96 3.72
C LEU A 209 -11.75 -16.68 3.36
N MET A 210 -10.81 -16.27 4.21
CA MET A 210 -9.93 -15.10 3.94
C MET A 210 -8.98 -15.35 2.78
N ALA A 211 -8.68 -16.59 2.45
CA ALA A 211 -7.81 -17.00 1.36
C ALA A 211 -8.55 -17.20 0.03
N GLU A 212 -9.88 -17.08 0.00
CA GLU A 212 -10.67 -17.24 -1.21
C GLU A 212 -10.23 -16.27 -2.33
N PRO A 213 -10.22 -16.73 -3.59
CA PRO A 213 -9.89 -15.88 -4.74
C PRO A 213 -10.86 -14.70 -4.87
N ILE A 214 -10.30 -13.51 -5.04
CA ILE A 214 -11.09 -12.30 -5.23
C ILE A 214 -11.40 -12.12 -6.72
N PRO A 215 -12.68 -11.97 -7.12
CA PRO A 215 -13.08 -11.94 -8.53
C PRO A 215 -12.41 -10.85 -9.37
N TRP A 216 -12.19 -9.67 -8.79
CA TRP A 216 -11.56 -8.52 -9.47
C TRP A 216 -10.03 -8.49 -9.35
N ALA A 217 -9.42 -9.47 -8.65
CA ALA A 217 -7.97 -9.60 -8.50
C ALA A 217 -7.49 -11.03 -8.85
N PRO A 218 -7.71 -11.50 -10.10
CA PRO A 218 -7.34 -12.84 -10.50
C PRO A 218 -5.84 -13.09 -10.33
N GLY A 219 -5.49 -14.21 -9.68
CA GLY A 219 -4.10 -14.60 -9.41
C GLY A 219 -3.49 -13.95 -8.17
N LEU A 220 -4.20 -13.11 -7.44
CA LEU A 220 -3.78 -12.64 -6.11
C LEU A 220 -3.93 -13.78 -5.11
N ILE A 221 -2.81 -14.21 -4.53
CA ILE A 221 -2.79 -15.25 -3.51
C ILE A 221 -2.91 -14.58 -2.14
N LEU A 222 -4.00 -14.86 -1.44
CA LEU A 222 -4.23 -14.43 -0.07
C LEU A 222 -4.02 -15.61 0.89
N LYS A 223 -3.71 -15.31 2.14
CA LYS A 223 -3.60 -16.30 3.22
C LYS A 223 -4.08 -15.66 4.51
N GLY A 224 -5.05 -16.31 5.17
CA GLY A 224 -5.46 -16.00 6.53
C GLY A 224 -4.50 -16.66 7.54
N ALA A 225 -4.43 -16.06 8.72
CA ALA A 225 -3.87 -16.65 9.94
C ALA A 225 -4.66 -16.08 11.12
N GLY A 226 -4.92 -16.87 12.14
CA GLY A 226 -5.73 -16.43 13.27
C GLY A 226 -5.52 -17.27 14.51
N PHE A 227 -6.20 -16.88 15.57
CA PHE A 227 -6.27 -17.62 16.85
C PHE A 227 -7.61 -17.32 17.53
N GLU A 228 -7.97 -18.12 18.51
CA GLU A 228 -9.14 -17.94 19.36
C GLU A 228 -8.75 -17.35 20.70
N SER A 229 -9.62 -16.51 21.25
CA SER A 229 -9.44 -15.91 22.57
C SER A 229 -10.80 -15.50 23.15
N ASP A 230 -10.94 -15.56 24.48
CA ASP A 230 -12.12 -15.11 25.19
C ASP A 230 -12.27 -13.57 25.23
N TYR A 231 -11.26 -12.85 24.81
CA TYR A 231 -11.23 -11.37 24.74
C TYR A 231 -10.30 -10.89 23.63
N TYR A 232 -10.50 -9.68 23.18
CA TYR A 232 -9.64 -9.10 22.15
C TYR A 232 -8.20 -8.89 22.65
N MET A 233 -7.26 -9.49 21.96
CA MET A 233 -5.83 -9.30 22.16
C MET A 233 -5.09 -9.29 20.82
N LYS A 234 -3.91 -8.68 20.81
CA LYS A 234 -2.99 -8.75 19.66
C LYS A 234 -2.00 -9.90 19.86
N ASP A 235 -1.69 -10.58 18.73
CA ASP A 235 -0.62 -11.58 18.65
C ASP A 235 0.77 -10.96 18.92
#